data_9f8cfab9d4b86f5483c1cca03c26b707
#
_entry.id   9f8cfab9d4b86f5483c1cca03c26b707
#
_cell.length_a   1.000
_cell.length_b   1.000
_cell.length_c   1.000
_cell.angle_alpha   90.00
_cell.angle_beta   90.00
_cell.angle_gamma   90.00
#
_symmetry.space_group_name_H-M   'P 1'
#
loop_
_entity.id
_entity.type
_entity.pdbx_description
1 polymer ?
#
loop_
_entity_poly.entity_id
_entity_poly.type
_entity_poly.pdbx_seq_one_letter_code
_entity_poly.pdbx_strand_id
1 'polypeptide(L)'
;MKITGCETLHCGAGWRNFSFLKLQTDDGITGISEYNESYGSKGLTGVIEALVETQIGQNPCNHEAISQQLYAMTRQAPGGINQQAMAAIENAMMDIKGKALGVPVYDLLGGAVRDKMQLYW
;
A
#
# COMPACT_ATOMS: atom_id res chain seq x y z
N MET A 1 16.09 7.92 1.45
CA MET A 1 14.82 7.29 1.88
C MET A 1 14.83 5.82 1.48
N LYS A 2 14.66 4.94 2.44
CA LYS A 2 14.63 3.48 2.25
C LYS A 2 13.54 2.88 3.12
N ILE A 3 12.85 1.86 2.63
CA ILE A 3 11.90 1.07 3.41
C ILE A 3 12.66 0.37 4.54
N THR A 4 12.16 0.49 5.77
CA THR A 4 12.73 -0.15 6.97
C THR A 4 11.86 -1.25 7.54
N GLY A 5 10.58 -1.29 7.18
CA GLY A 5 9.62 -2.28 7.63
C GLY A 5 8.20 -1.80 7.47
N CYS A 6 7.27 -2.54 8.06
CA CYS A 6 5.87 -2.16 8.12
C CYS A 6 5.23 -2.52 9.47
N GLU A 7 4.08 -1.94 9.70
CA GLU A 7 3.16 -2.25 10.80
C GLU A 7 1.78 -2.46 10.20
N THR A 8 1.11 -3.53 10.59
CA THR A 8 -0.26 -3.81 10.20
C THR A 8 -1.20 -3.48 11.36
N LEU A 9 -2.24 -2.70 11.10
CA LEU A 9 -3.17 -2.19 12.08
C LEU A 9 -4.58 -2.68 11.77
N HIS A 10 -5.31 -3.11 12.78
CA HIS A 10 -6.69 -3.58 12.63
C HIS A 10 -7.61 -2.82 13.59
N CYS A 11 -8.72 -2.31 13.07
CA CYS A 11 -9.70 -1.56 13.84
C CYS A 11 -11.11 -2.12 13.61
N GLY A 12 -11.77 -2.54 14.68
CA GLY A 12 -13.17 -2.96 14.65
C GLY A 12 -14.10 -1.75 14.61
N ALA A 13 -14.94 -1.64 13.60
CA ALA A 13 -15.94 -0.58 13.45
C ALA A 13 -17.39 -1.11 13.63
N GLY A 14 -17.56 -2.20 14.37
CA GLY A 14 -18.85 -2.84 14.67
C GLY A 14 -19.32 -3.74 13.53
N TRP A 15 -19.62 -3.19 12.36
CA TRP A 15 -20.12 -3.97 11.20
C TRP A 15 -19.00 -4.56 10.32
N ARG A 16 -17.78 -4.04 10.41
CA ARG A 16 -16.58 -4.60 9.76
C ARG A 16 -15.30 -4.24 10.50
N ASN A 17 -14.23 -4.98 10.23
CA ASN A 17 -12.88 -4.62 10.61
C ASN A 17 -12.21 -3.88 9.44
N PHE A 18 -11.58 -2.76 9.75
CA PHE A 18 -10.68 -2.07 8.84
C PHE A 18 -9.25 -2.54 9.08
N SER A 19 -8.50 -2.73 8.02
CA SER A 19 -7.10 -3.13 8.08
C SER A 19 -6.24 -2.11 7.34
N PHE A 20 -5.14 -1.71 7.95
CA PHE A 20 -4.24 -0.70 7.39
C PHE A 20 -2.80 -1.23 7.39
N LEU A 21 -2.11 -0.96 6.31
CA LEU A 21 -0.66 -1.09 6.20
C LEU A 21 -0.04 0.28 6.47
N LYS A 22 0.90 0.36 7.41
CA LYS A 22 1.77 1.50 7.64
C LYS A 22 3.18 1.10 7.22
N LEU A 23 3.63 1.61 6.08
CA LEU A 23 4.97 1.38 5.56
C LEU A 23 5.93 2.43 6.14
N GLN A 24 7.09 1.99 6.61
CA GLN A 24 8.05 2.84 7.35
C GLN A 24 9.30 3.09 6.52
N THR A 25 9.91 4.27 6.71
CA THR A 25 11.18 4.64 6.06
C THR A 25 12.21 5.15 7.06
N ASP A 26 13.49 5.13 6.65
CA ASP A 26 14.63 5.57 7.46
C ASP A 26 14.71 7.08 7.71
N ASP A 27 13.99 7.89 6.96
CA ASP A 27 13.88 9.35 7.15
C ASP A 27 12.58 9.79 7.82
N GLY A 28 11.82 8.85 8.39
CA GLY A 28 10.67 9.12 9.25
C GLY A 28 9.36 9.37 8.49
N ILE A 29 9.38 9.43 7.15
CA ILE A 29 8.15 9.48 6.35
C ILE A 29 7.50 8.10 6.36
N THR A 30 6.21 8.05 6.66
CA THR A 30 5.43 6.81 6.64
C THR A 30 4.29 6.91 5.64
N GLY A 31 4.00 5.81 4.95
CA GLY A 31 2.85 5.69 4.06
C GLY A 31 1.77 4.80 4.66
N ILE A 32 0.52 5.16 4.40
CA ILE A 32 -0.64 4.41 4.89
C ILE A 32 -1.48 3.96 3.71
N SER A 33 -1.93 2.72 3.77
CA SER A 33 -2.86 2.13 2.82
C SER A 33 -3.91 1.31 3.54
N GLU A 34 -5.18 1.43 3.17
CA GLU A 34 -6.23 0.50 3.60
C GLU A 34 -6.19 -0.76 2.73
N TYR A 35 -6.41 -1.92 3.36
CA TYR A 35 -6.66 -3.18 2.66
C TYR A 35 -7.81 -3.95 3.32
N ASN A 36 -8.41 -4.88 2.62
CA ASN A 36 -9.59 -5.58 3.11
C ASN A 36 -9.35 -7.08 3.25
N GLU A 37 -9.12 -7.53 4.49
CA GLU A 37 -9.02 -8.94 4.84
C GLU A 37 -10.36 -9.51 5.36
N SER A 38 -11.23 -8.67 5.95
CA SER A 38 -12.49 -9.13 6.55
C SER A 38 -13.45 -9.75 5.53
N TYR A 39 -13.60 -9.11 4.38
CA TYR A 39 -14.45 -9.55 3.27
C TYR A 39 -13.65 -9.95 2.04
N GLY A 40 -12.34 -9.75 2.08
CA GLY A 40 -11.41 -10.10 1.02
C GLY A 40 -10.74 -11.45 1.26
N SER A 41 -9.49 -11.55 0.90
CA SER A 41 -8.70 -12.76 1.03
C SER A 41 -8.16 -12.93 2.44
N LYS A 42 -8.63 -13.93 3.18
CA LYS A 42 -8.08 -14.26 4.51
C LYS A 42 -6.60 -14.61 4.39
N GLY A 43 -5.78 -14.10 5.31
CA GLY A 43 -4.32 -14.25 5.29
C GLY A 43 -3.61 -13.16 4.48
N LEU A 44 -4.34 -12.16 3.98
CA LEU A 44 -3.78 -11.05 3.21
C LEU A 44 -2.71 -10.27 3.99
N THR A 45 -2.93 -10.07 5.29
CA THR A 45 -1.95 -9.42 6.18
C THR A 45 -0.59 -10.13 6.14
N GLY A 46 -0.56 -11.44 6.30
CA GLY A 46 0.69 -12.21 6.26
C GLY A 46 1.40 -12.16 4.90
N VAL A 47 0.63 -12.10 3.80
CA VAL A 47 1.20 -11.94 2.44
C VAL A 47 1.81 -10.54 2.28
N ILE A 48 1.13 -9.49 2.76
CA ILE A 48 1.65 -8.12 2.74
C ILE A 48 2.99 -8.05 3.50
N GLU A 49 3.03 -8.56 4.73
CA GLU A 49 4.23 -8.55 5.58
C GLU A 49 5.39 -9.29 4.91
N ALA A 50 5.14 -10.49 4.37
CA ALA A 50 6.15 -11.27 3.67
C ALA A 50 6.70 -10.55 2.41
N LEU A 51 5.83 -9.88 1.65
CA LEU A 51 6.25 -9.12 0.47
C LEU A 51 7.02 -7.85 0.85
N VAL A 52 6.61 -7.11 1.88
CA VAL A 52 7.33 -5.92 2.37
C VAL A 52 8.73 -6.30 2.85
N GLU A 53 8.90 -7.42 3.54
CA GLU A 53 10.20 -7.89 4.01
C GLU A 53 11.22 -8.01 2.86
N THR A 54 10.78 -8.44 1.69
CA THR A 54 11.64 -8.54 0.50
C THR A 54 12.06 -7.18 -0.08
N GLN A 55 11.38 -6.10 0.32
CA GLN A 55 11.62 -4.74 -0.19
C GLN A 55 12.37 -3.84 0.79
N ILE A 56 12.77 -4.36 1.95
CA ILE A 56 13.57 -3.60 2.92
C ILE A 56 14.87 -3.10 2.26
N GLY A 57 15.17 -1.81 2.47
CA GLY A 57 16.32 -1.13 1.87
C GLY A 57 16.05 -0.51 0.49
N GLN A 58 14.94 -0.81 -0.15
CA GLN A 58 14.53 -0.19 -1.43
C GLN A 58 13.98 1.22 -1.21
N ASN A 59 14.09 2.06 -2.25
CA ASN A 59 13.52 3.40 -2.22
C ASN A 59 12.03 3.36 -2.64
N PRO A 60 11.08 3.68 -1.74
CA PRO A 60 9.64 3.61 -2.04
C PRO A 60 9.19 4.59 -3.13
N CYS A 61 9.95 5.64 -3.42
CA CYS A 61 9.63 6.54 -4.55
C CYS A 61 9.75 5.85 -5.91
N ASN A 62 10.48 4.73 -5.99
CA ASN A 62 10.61 3.90 -7.20
C ASN A 62 9.52 2.82 -7.23
N HIS A 63 8.27 3.19 -6.91
CA HIS A 63 7.17 2.25 -6.74
C HIS A 63 6.94 1.33 -7.94
N GLU A 64 7.09 1.83 -9.17
CA GLU A 64 6.95 1.01 -10.38
C GLU A 64 7.99 -0.13 -10.43
N ALA A 65 9.26 0.16 -10.12
CA ALA A 65 10.32 -0.85 -10.10
C ALA A 65 10.04 -1.91 -9.02
N ILE A 66 9.59 -1.49 -7.85
CA ILE A 66 9.20 -2.39 -6.75
C ILE A 66 8.00 -3.24 -7.17
N SER A 67 6.95 -2.64 -7.75
CA SER A 67 5.77 -3.36 -8.24
C SER A 67 6.13 -4.42 -9.28
N GLN A 68 7.05 -4.12 -10.21
CA GLN A 68 7.55 -5.09 -11.18
C GLN A 68 8.33 -6.24 -10.52
N GLN A 69 9.14 -5.95 -9.51
CA GLN A 69 9.86 -6.97 -8.75
C GLN A 69 8.91 -7.89 -7.99
N LEU A 70 7.92 -7.33 -7.29
CA LEU A 70 6.91 -8.09 -6.56
C LEU A 70 6.10 -8.98 -7.52
N TYR A 71 5.71 -8.47 -8.68
CA TYR A 71 5.02 -9.25 -9.71
C TYR A 71 5.89 -10.40 -10.21
N ALA A 72 7.16 -10.15 -10.50
CA ALA A 72 8.09 -11.20 -10.96
C ALA A 72 8.31 -12.29 -9.90
N MET A 73 8.39 -11.92 -8.62
CA MET A 73 8.55 -12.87 -7.51
C MET A 73 7.31 -13.74 -7.31
N THR A 74 6.12 -13.21 -7.56
CA THR A 74 4.84 -13.91 -7.36
C THR A 74 4.27 -14.53 -8.64
N ARG A 75 5.05 -14.60 -9.71
CA ARG A 75 4.60 -15.04 -11.05
C ARG A 75 4.00 -16.45 -11.10
N GLN A 76 4.29 -17.30 -10.12
CA GLN A 76 3.72 -18.66 -10.04
C GLN A 76 2.27 -18.68 -9.53
N ALA A 77 1.82 -17.59 -8.89
CA ALA A 77 0.46 -17.43 -8.38
C ALA A 77 -0.04 -16.00 -8.67
N PRO A 78 -0.19 -15.62 -9.96
CA PRO A 78 -0.60 -14.27 -10.32
C PRO A 78 -2.05 -13.99 -9.95
N GLY A 79 -2.34 -12.74 -9.59
CA GLY A 79 -3.68 -12.31 -9.21
C GLY A 79 -4.06 -12.63 -7.77
N GLY A 80 -5.37 -12.59 -7.50
CA GLY A 80 -5.92 -12.93 -6.19
C GLY A 80 -5.26 -12.18 -5.02
N ILE A 81 -4.88 -12.91 -3.99
CA ILE A 81 -4.31 -12.39 -2.76
C ILE A 81 -2.99 -11.64 -2.99
N ASN A 82 -2.13 -12.14 -3.91
CA ASN A 82 -0.86 -11.50 -4.22
C ASN A 82 -1.07 -10.12 -4.85
N GLN A 83 -2.03 -9.98 -5.75
CA GLN A 83 -2.34 -8.69 -6.37
C GLN A 83 -2.93 -7.70 -5.37
N GLN A 84 -3.76 -8.16 -4.44
CA GLN A 84 -4.29 -7.33 -3.36
C GLN A 84 -3.16 -6.84 -2.43
N ALA A 85 -2.21 -7.71 -2.10
CA ALA A 85 -1.05 -7.35 -1.29
C ALA A 85 -0.14 -6.33 -1.99
N MET A 86 0.15 -6.55 -3.28
CA MET A 86 0.94 -5.60 -4.09
C MET A 86 0.25 -4.24 -4.17
N ALA A 87 -1.07 -4.19 -4.38
CA ALA A 87 -1.83 -2.94 -4.42
C ALA A 87 -1.77 -2.19 -3.08
N ALA A 88 -1.87 -2.90 -1.94
CA ALA A 88 -1.73 -2.28 -0.63
C ALA A 88 -0.34 -1.65 -0.43
N ILE A 89 0.72 -2.35 -0.85
CA ILE A 89 2.11 -1.86 -0.76
C ILE A 89 2.30 -0.66 -1.69
N GLU A 90 1.81 -0.73 -2.92
CA GLU A 90 1.91 0.35 -3.91
C GLU A 90 1.21 1.63 -3.44
N ASN A 91 -0.01 1.51 -2.91
CA ASN A 91 -0.74 2.65 -2.36
C ASN A 91 0.03 3.31 -1.19
N ALA A 92 0.62 2.51 -0.30
CA ALA A 92 1.45 3.04 0.79
C ALA A 92 2.72 3.73 0.26
N MET A 93 3.36 3.21 -0.79
CA MET A 93 4.50 3.85 -1.45
C MET A 93 4.11 5.16 -2.15
N MET A 94 2.93 5.22 -2.78
CA MET A 94 2.40 6.44 -3.37
C MET A 94 2.13 7.52 -2.31
N ASP A 95 1.61 7.14 -1.15
CA ASP A 95 1.42 8.05 -0.02
C ASP A 95 2.77 8.60 0.49
N ILE A 96 3.80 7.75 0.63
CA ILE A 96 5.17 8.19 0.95
C ILE A 96 5.68 9.19 -0.10
N LYS A 97 5.54 8.86 -1.37
CA LYS A 97 6.02 9.70 -2.49
C LYS A 97 5.32 11.06 -2.50
N GLY A 98 4.00 11.09 -2.32
CA GLY A 98 3.24 12.33 -2.19
C GLY A 98 3.73 13.20 -1.03
N LYS A 99 3.91 12.61 0.15
CA LYS A 99 4.45 13.29 1.34
C LYS A 99 5.87 13.81 1.12
N ALA A 100 6.74 13.01 0.52
CA ALA A 100 8.12 13.39 0.23
C ALA A 100 8.23 14.56 -0.76
N LEU A 101 7.31 14.65 -1.71
CA LEU A 101 7.25 15.71 -2.72
C LEU A 101 6.38 16.91 -2.28
N GLY A 102 5.64 16.79 -1.18
CA GLY A 102 4.71 17.83 -0.70
C GLY A 102 3.50 18.01 -1.60
N VAL A 103 3.06 16.96 -2.30
CA VAL A 103 1.91 16.98 -3.20
C VAL A 103 0.91 15.88 -2.83
N PRO A 104 -0.39 16.07 -3.10
CA PRO A 104 -1.37 15.00 -2.92
C PRO A 104 -1.16 13.88 -3.95
N VAL A 105 -1.57 12.67 -3.60
CA VAL A 105 -1.38 11.48 -4.47
C VAL A 105 -2.04 11.64 -5.84
N TYR A 106 -3.18 12.33 -5.93
CA TYR A 106 -3.84 12.53 -7.21
C TYR A 106 -3.00 13.35 -8.22
N ASP A 107 -2.11 14.23 -7.74
CA ASP A 107 -1.19 14.97 -8.63
C ASP A 107 -0.14 14.04 -9.25
N LEU A 108 0.26 12.98 -8.51
CA LEU A 108 1.14 11.93 -9.03
C LEU A 108 0.45 11.07 -10.11
N LEU A 109 -0.89 11.07 -10.12
CA LEU A 109 -1.74 10.28 -11.03
C LEU A 109 -2.32 11.10 -12.19
N GLY A 110 -1.84 12.33 -12.38
CA GLY A 110 -2.27 13.18 -13.52
C GLY A 110 -3.18 14.35 -13.15
N GLY A 111 -3.38 14.60 -11.85
CA GLY A 111 -4.11 15.77 -11.35
C GLY A 111 -5.58 15.51 -11.03
N ALA A 112 -6.25 16.54 -10.50
CA ALA A 112 -7.65 16.46 -10.09
C ALA A 112 -8.60 16.42 -11.29
N VAL A 113 -9.43 15.39 -11.37
CA VAL A 113 -10.49 15.26 -12.38
C VAL A 113 -11.78 15.93 -11.90
N ARG A 114 -11.99 16.00 -10.58
CA ARG A 114 -13.16 16.63 -9.95
C ARG A 114 -12.77 17.16 -8.56
N ASP A 115 -13.46 18.21 -8.12
CA ASP A 115 -13.28 18.84 -6.81
C ASP A 115 -14.35 18.46 -5.79
N LYS A 116 -15.42 17.78 -6.25
CA LYS A 116 -16.54 17.34 -5.42
C LYS A 116 -16.91 15.89 -5.75
N MET A 117 -17.28 15.15 -4.71
CA MET A 117 -17.84 13.80 -4.85
C MET A 117 -19.29 13.82 -4.37
N GLN A 118 -20.17 13.23 -5.18
CA GLN A 118 -21.57 13.03 -4.79
C GLN A 118 -21.63 11.80 -3.88
N LEU A 119 -22.19 12.00 -2.68
CA LEU A 119 -22.45 10.91 -1.73
C LEU A 119 -23.89 10.46 -1.86
N TYR A 120 -24.15 9.20 -1.56
CA TYR A 120 -25.47 8.63 -1.39
C TYR A 120 -25.50 7.74 -0.15
N TRP A 121 -26.65 7.56 0.45
CA TRP A 121 -26.93 6.68 1.60
C TRP A 121 -28.32 6.10 1.49
#